data_248715c177026f86be81aa1f7501c089
#
_entry.id   248715c177026f86be81aa1f7501c089
#
_cell.length_a   1.000
_cell.length_b   1.000
_cell.length_c   1.000
_cell.angle_alpha   90.00
_cell.angle_beta   90.00
_cell.angle_gamma   90.00
#
_symmetry.space_group_name_H-M   'P 1'
#
loop_
_entity.id
_entity.type
_entity.pdbx_description
1 polymer ?
#
loop_
_entity_poly.entity_id
_entity_poly.type
_entity_poly.pdbx_seq_one_letter_code
_entity_poly.pdbx_strand_id
1 'polypeptide(L)'
;MRDRKWSRRDVLKASAVSATGLLFAEPLRAAAPPPTAVTPDLIEAARKEGKVSFYSALELNTAERLARTFEAKYPGISVRVERSGAERIFQRIAQEQGSGINAVDVANSTDPSHYLEWKKSDWLQPYVPEEVAKYFPADQVDPDGTHATSCAWMEVIGYNTDLVKREDAPKSYADLLDARWQGKIVKAHPGYSGAILTATFVLARDLGWPYLEKLAQQKVMQVQSAADPPKKILLGERAIMADGNDYNLVLLKDQGKPVEVVYPAEGAPLIIVPSGIFRGAPNPNAARLFQSFFFSAETQQMLVDVFAHRSFHAQVREKGEHIPLANLKMLKADPAAVQAQSEEIKARYTKIFGV
;
A
#
# COMPACT_ATOMS: atom_id res chain seq x y z
N MET A 1 -3.51 -62.09 -46.26
CA MET A 1 -3.71 -60.85 -45.46
C MET A 1 -4.56 -61.25 -44.23
N ARG A 2 -3.99 -61.20 -43.02
CA ARG A 2 -4.71 -61.55 -41.78
C ARG A 2 -5.15 -60.27 -41.10
N ASP A 3 -6.48 -60.06 -41.05
CA ASP A 3 -7.09 -58.93 -40.32
C ASP A 3 -6.87 -59.11 -38.81
N ARG A 4 -6.09 -58.21 -38.21
CA ARG A 4 -5.85 -58.13 -36.78
C ARG A 4 -6.99 -57.34 -36.14
N LYS A 5 -7.98 -58.04 -35.58
CA LYS A 5 -9.07 -57.43 -34.80
C LYS A 5 -8.50 -56.93 -33.45
N TRP A 6 -8.58 -55.65 -33.19
CA TRP A 6 -8.24 -55.07 -31.89
C TRP A 6 -9.24 -55.52 -30.82
N SER A 7 -8.73 -56.01 -29.68
CA SER A 7 -9.57 -56.40 -28.58
C SER A 7 -9.97 -55.19 -27.73
N ARG A 8 -11.13 -55.25 -27.05
CA ARG A 8 -11.61 -54.20 -26.12
C ARG A 8 -10.60 -53.87 -25.04
N ARG A 9 -9.68 -54.76 -24.71
CA ARG A 9 -8.58 -54.57 -23.74
C ARG A 9 -7.46 -53.69 -24.31
N ASP A 10 -7.23 -53.69 -25.60
CA ASP A 10 -6.16 -52.89 -26.24
C ASP A 10 -6.61 -51.45 -26.39
N VAL A 11 -7.93 -51.21 -26.58
CA VAL A 11 -8.51 -49.87 -26.59
C VAL A 11 -8.49 -49.19 -25.21
N LEU A 12 -8.73 -49.98 -24.15
CA LEU A 12 -8.66 -49.46 -22.77
C LEU A 12 -7.22 -49.14 -22.28
N LYS A 13 -6.22 -49.82 -22.83
CA LYS A 13 -4.81 -49.54 -22.51
C LYS A 13 -4.29 -48.26 -23.27
N ALA A 14 -4.80 -47.98 -24.44
CA ALA A 14 -4.46 -46.77 -25.19
C ALA A 14 -5.08 -45.51 -24.59
N SER A 15 -6.23 -45.60 -23.91
CA SER A 15 -6.91 -44.47 -23.25
C SER A 15 -6.29 -44.10 -21.88
N ALA A 16 -5.50 -44.98 -21.26
CA ALA A 16 -4.89 -44.75 -19.94
C ALA A 16 -3.59 -43.93 -19.99
N VAL A 17 -2.97 -43.79 -21.17
CA VAL A 17 -1.69 -43.03 -21.32
C VAL A 17 -1.93 -41.56 -21.67
N SER A 18 -3.12 -41.19 -22.13
CA SER A 18 -3.44 -39.80 -22.47
C SER A 18 -4.02 -38.94 -21.33
N ALA A 19 -4.32 -39.56 -20.18
CA ALA A 19 -4.96 -38.87 -19.05
C ALA A 19 -3.99 -38.34 -17.98
N THR A 20 -2.69 -38.60 -18.09
CA THR A 20 -1.70 -38.19 -17.07
C THR A 20 -0.96 -36.89 -17.45
N GLY A 21 -1.27 -36.28 -18.60
CA GLY A 21 -0.62 -35.05 -19.08
C GLY A 21 -1.35 -33.74 -18.75
N LEU A 22 -2.53 -33.80 -18.10
CA LEU A 22 -3.39 -32.62 -17.91
C LEU A 22 -3.46 -32.10 -16.47
N LEU A 23 -2.64 -32.61 -15.54
CA LEU A 23 -2.75 -32.24 -14.11
C LEU A 23 -1.77 -31.18 -13.63
N PHE A 24 -0.94 -30.58 -14.50
CA PHE A 24 -0.04 -29.48 -14.14
C PHE A 24 0.00 -28.41 -15.24
N ALA A 25 -1.14 -28.00 -15.76
CA ALA A 25 -1.20 -26.71 -16.39
C ALA A 25 -1.31 -25.69 -15.25
N GLU A 26 -0.17 -25.16 -14.80
CA GLU A 26 -0.20 -23.87 -14.09
C GLU A 26 -1.02 -22.94 -14.97
N PRO A 27 -1.95 -22.15 -14.39
CA PRO A 27 -2.66 -21.15 -15.18
C PRO A 27 -1.59 -20.27 -15.85
N LEU A 28 -1.59 -20.24 -17.18
CA LEU A 28 -0.74 -19.34 -17.96
C LEU A 28 -0.98 -17.93 -17.42
N ARG A 29 -0.10 -17.45 -16.56
CA ARG A 29 -0.11 -16.06 -16.14
C ARG A 29 0.11 -15.24 -17.40
N ALA A 30 -0.84 -14.37 -17.71
CA ALA A 30 -0.68 -13.42 -18.79
C ALA A 30 0.57 -12.59 -18.50
N ALA A 31 1.53 -12.60 -19.42
CA ALA A 31 2.71 -11.74 -19.28
C ALA A 31 2.27 -10.27 -19.27
N ALA A 32 2.97 -9.44 -18.48
CA ALA A 32 2.73 -8.01 -18.49
C ALA A 32 2.78 -7.43 -19.92
N PRO A 33 1.91 -6.47 -20.25
CA PRO A 33 1.96 -5.82 -21.55
C PRO A 33 3.30 -5.09 -21.75
N PRO A 34 3.71 -4.84 -23.00
CA PRO A 34 4.89 -4.01 -23.27
C PRO A 34 4.79 -2.65 -22.58
N PRO A 35 5.91 -2.10 -22.10
CA PRO A 35 5.94 -0.77 -21.51
C PRO A 35 5.40 0.30 -22.46
N THR A 36 4.63 1.24 -21.93
CA THR A 36 3.98 2.29 -22.71
C THR A 36 4.56 3.66 -22.36
N ALA A 37 5.09 4.34 -23.36
CA ALA A 37 5.53 5.73 -23.25
C ALA A 37 4.34 6.70 -23.33
N VAL A 38 4.49 7.90 -22.75
CA VAL A 38 3.54 8.99 -22.95
C VAL A 38 3.77 9.58 -24.35
N THR A 39 2.74 9.52 -25.20
CA THR A 39 2.77 10.04 -26.57
C THR A 39 1.83 11.24 -26.72
N PRO A 40 2.01 12.11 -27.73
CA PRO A 40 1.06 13.17 -28.07
C PRO A 40 -0.37 12.63 -28.27
N ASP A 41 -0.53 11.48 -28.91
CA ASP A 41 -1.83 10.84 -29.16
C ASP A 41 -2.53 10.43 -27.84
N LEU A 42 -1.76 9.89 -26.88
CA LEU A 42 -2.31 9.57 -25.57
C LEU A 42 -2.78 10.83 -24.85
N ILE A 43 -1.99 11.90 -24.90
CA ILE A 43 -2.34 13.17 -24.27
C ILE A 43 -3.61 13.76 -24.91
N GLU A 44 -3.72 13.71 -26.23
CA GLU A 44 -4.90 14.22 -26.93
C GLU A 44 -6.14 13.38 -26.65
N ALA A 45 -6.02 12.05 -26.64
CA ALA A 45 -7.10 11.14 -26.27
C ALA A 45 -7.58 11.38 -24.82
N ALA A 46 -6.66 11.56 -23.89
CA ALA A 46 -6.96 11.89 -22.49
C ALA A 46 -7.66 13.27 -22.37
N ARG A 47 -7.26 14.26 -23.14
CA ARG A 47 -7.95 15.59 -23.19
C ARG A 47 -9.38 15.47 -23.71
N LYS A 48 -9.65 14.58 -24.67
CA LYS A 48 -11.03 14.33 -25.15
C LYS A 48 -11.90 13.72 -24.05
N GLU A 49 -11.34 12.89 -23.16
CA GLU A 49 -12.03 12.36 -21.98
C GLU A 49 -12.22 13.44 -20.90
N GLY A 50 -11.27 14.36 -20.75
CA GLY A 50 -11.35 15.58 -19.97
C GLY A 50 -11.29 15.43 -18.46
N LYS A 51 -11.23 14.20 -17.94
CA LYS A 51 -11.20 13.95 -16.50
C LYS A 51 -10.60 12.60 -16.15
N VAL A 52 -10.17 12.43 -14.88
CA VAL A 52 -9.83 11.15 -14.27
C VAL A 52 -10.35 11.09 -12.84
N SER A 53 -10.95 9.98 -12.44
CA SER A 53 -11.42 9.70 -11.07
C SER A 53 -10.35 8.91 -10.33
N PHE A 54 -9.72 9.54 -9.33
CA PHE A 54 -8.66 8.96 -8.52
C PHE A 54 -9.16 8.63 -7.12
N TYR A 55 -9.30 7.33 -6.81
CA TYR A 55 -9.65 6.85 -5.47
C TYR A 55 -8.37 6.61 -4.67
N SER A 56 -8.20 7.31 -3.54
CA SER A 56 -6.92 7.40 -2.87
C SER A 56 -6.98 7.16 -1.37
N ALA A 57 -6.11 6.27 -0.88
CA ALA A 57 -5.86 6.09 0.54
C ALA A 57 -4.73 7.01 1.08
N LEU A 58 -4.04 7.75 0.21
CA LEU A 58 -3.08 8.78 0.62
C LEU A 58 -3.77 9.90 1.42
N GLU A 59 -3.01 10.67 2.17
CA GLU A 59 -3.56 11.86 2.80
C GLU A 59 -4.11 12.85 1.77
N LEU A 60 -5.17 13.57 2.16
CA LEU A 60 -5.88 14.47 1.26
C LEU A 60 -4.94 15.48 0.59
N ASN A 61 -4.05 16.10 1.37
CA ASN A 61 -3.08 17.08 0.86
C ASN A 61 -2.16 16.50 -0.22
N THR A 62 -1.74 15.23 -0.06
CA THR A 62 -0.91 14.53 -1.05
C THR A 62 -1.69 14.24 -2.32
N ALA A 63 -2.90 13.68 -2.18
CA ALA A 63 -3.75 13.35 -3.33
C ALA A 63 -4.17 14.61 -4.12
N GLU A 64 -4.53 15.69 -3.42
CA GLU A 64 -4.85 16.97 -4.05
C GLU A 64 -3.62 17.63 -4.70
N ARG A 65 -2.43 17.50 -4.11
CA ARG A 65 -1.20 18.02 -4.74
C ARG A 65 -0.88 17.29 -6.03
N LEU A 66 -1.00 15.95 -6.02
CA LEU A 66 -0.88 15.14 -7.23
C LEU A 66 -1.87 15.60 -8.31
N ALA A 67 -3.15 15.78 -7.93
CA ALA A 67 -4.19 16.25 -8.83
C ALA A 67 -3.82 17.60 -9.45
N ARG A 68 -3.53 18.60 -8.63
CA ARG A 68 -3.16 19.95 -9.12
C ARG A 68 -1.91 19.95 -9.99
N THR A 69 -0.90 19.14 -9.66
CA THR A 69 0.33 19.05 -10.46
C THR A 69 0.07 18.40 -11.82
N PHE A 70 -0.79 17.37 -11.85
CA PHE A 70 -1.22 16.74 -13.10
C PHE A 70 -2.02 17.71 -13.98
N GLU A 71 -3.02 18.40 -13.41
CA GLU A 71 -3.85 19.37 -14.12
C GLU A 71 -3.04 20.53 -14.70
N ALA A 72 -2.04 21.00 -13.96
CA ALA A 72 -1.11 22.03 -14.44
C ALA A 72 -0.22 21.51 -15.59
N LYS A 73 0.21 20.25 -15.56
CA LYS A 73 1.04 19.64 -16.62
C LYS A 73 0.22 19.29 -17.86
N TYR A 74 -1.05 18.92 -17.68
CA TYR A 74 -1.95 18.48 -18.76
C TYR A 74 -3.25 19.29 -18.75
N PRO A 75 -3.21 20.57 -19.14
CA PRO A 75 -4.41 21.42 -19.17
C PRO A 75 -5.54 20.82 -19.99
N GLY A 76 -6.76 20.94 -19.50
CA GLY A 76 -7.97 20.38 -20.10
C GLY A 76 -8.38 19.00 -19.53
N ILE A 77 -7.61 18.44 -18.58
CA ILE A 77 -7.97 17.20 -17.88
C ILE A 77 -8.06 17.51 -16.40
N SER A 78 -9.21 17.30 -15.78
CA SER A 78 -9.43 17.48 -14.34
C SER A 78 -9.25 16.16 -13.58
N VAL A 79 -8.82 16.22 -12.32
CA VAL A 79 -8.69 15.06 -11.44
C VAL A 79 -9.72 15.13 -10.32
N ARG A 80 -10.66 14.20 -10.33
CA ARG A 80 -11.59 14.05 -9.21
C ARG A 80 -10.97 13.12 -8.16
N VAL A 81 -10.55 13.70 -7.05
CA VAL A 81 -10.01 12.95 -5.91
C VAL A 81 -11.14 12.47 -5.01
N GLU A 82 -11.22 11.16 -4.80
CA GLU A 82 -12.08 10.49 -3.81
C GLU A 82 -11.21 9.91 -2.72
N ARG A 83 -11.03 10.65 -1.61
CA ARG A 83 -10.14 10.22 -0.52
C ARG A 83 -10.92 9.55 0.61
N SER A 84 -10.48 8.34 1.01
CA SER A 84 -10.96 7.66 2.21
C SER A 84 -9.87 6.72 2.79
N GLY A 85 -10.14 6.06 3.91
CA GLY A 85 -9.29 4.96 4.38
C GLY A 85 -9.31 3.78 3.39
N ALA A 86 -8.22 3.02 3.34
CA ALA A 86 -8.04 1.94 2.37
C ALA A 86 -9.21 0.94 2.36
N GLU A 87 -9.65 0.50 3.53
CA GLU A 87 -10.77 -0.43 3.68
C GLU A 87 -12.09 0.13 3.10
N ARG A 88 -12.39 1.40 3.37
CA ARG A 88 -13.60 2.05 2.83
C ARG A 88 -13.55 2.21 1.31
N ILE A 89 -12.37 2.49 0.74
CA ILE A 89 -12.16 2.52 -0.70
C ILE A 89 -12.40 1.13 -1.28
N PHE A 90 -11.85 0.10 -0.67
CA PHE A 90 -12.01 -1.29 -1.08
C PHE A 90 -13.49 -1.70 -1.13
N GLN A 91 -14.22 -1.47 -0.04
CA GLN A 91 -15.65 -1.77 0.07
C GLN A 91 -16.49 -0.97 -0.93
N ARG A 92 -16.18 0.32 -1.13
CA ARG A 92 -16.87 1.15 -2.11
C ARG A 92 -16.67 0.64 -3.53
N ILE A 93 -15.43 0.34 -3.92
CA ILE A 93 -15.13 -0.23 -5.25
C ILE A 93 -15.84 -1.57 -5.42
N ALA A 94 -15.84 -2.45 -4.41
CA ALA A 94 -16.54 -3.72 -4.47
C ALA A 94 -18.06 -3.55 -4.67
N GLN A 95 -18.67 -2.58 -3.98
CA GLN A 95 -20.09 -2.26 -4.15
C GLN A 95 -20.39 -1.68 -5.53
N GLU A 96 -19.57 -0.74 -6.02
CA GLU A 96 -19.73 -0.14 -7.35
C GLU A 96 -19.60 -1.20 -8.45
N GLN A 97 -18.55 -2.02 -8.44
CA GLN A 97 -18.32 -3.10 -9.40
C GLN A 97 -19.41 -4.17 -9.33
N GLY A 98 -19.82 -4.58 -8.13
CA GLY A 98 -20.92 -5.54 -7.93
C GLY A 98 -22.28 -5.04 -8.44
N SER A 99 -22.45 -3.71 -8.54
CA SER A 99 -23.65 -3.07 -9.10
C SER A 99 -23.49 -2.70 -10.59
N GLY A 100 -22.40 -3.09 -11.24
CA GLY A 100 -22.10 -2.73 -12.63
C GLY A 100 -21.78 -1.25 -12.84
N ILE A 101 -21.41 -0.54 -11.77
CA ILE A 101 -21.04 0.89 -11.82
C ILE A 101 -19.52 0.99 -11.96
N ASN A 102 -19.07 1.54 -13.08
CA ASN A 102 -17.69 1.85 -13.35
C ASN A 102 -17.44 3.34 -13.04
N ALA A 103 -17.03 3.67 -11.83
CA ALA A 103 -16.81 5.05 -11.39
C ALA A 103 -15.32 5.39 -11.18
N VAL A 104 -14.48 4.41 -10.89
CA VAL A 104 -13.06 4.56 -10.63
C VAL A 104 -12.24 4.39 -11.91
N ASP A 105 -11.31 5.31 -12.16
CA ASP A 105 -10.31 5.18 -13.22
C ASP A 105 -9.02 4.60 -12.66
N VAL A 106 -8.47 5.22 -11.60
CA VAL A 106 -7.23 4.84 -10.92
C VAL A 106 -7.48 4.76 -9.43
N ALA A 107 -6.98 3.71 -8.80
CA ALA A 107 -6.97 3.66 -7.35
C ALA A 107 -5.55 3.43 -6.81
N ASN A 108 -5.31 3.90 -5.57
CA ASN A 108 -4.22 3.40 -4.75
C ASN A 108 -4.74 2.91 -3.38
N SER A 109 -3.98 2.05 -2.75
CA SER A 109 -4.33 1.50 -1.43
C SER A 109 -3.09 1.37 -0.56
N THR A 110 -3.25 1.64 0.74
CA THR A 110 -2.24 1.35 1.77
C THR A 110 -2.30 -0.09 2.28
N ASP A 111 -3.18 -0.89 1.68
CA ASP A 111 -3.23 -2.34 1.86
C ASP A 111 -3.02 -3.02 0.51
N PRO A 112 -1.82 -3.57 0.25
CA PRO A 112 -1.52 -4.26 -1.01
C PRO A 112 -2.38 -5.49 -1.27
N SER A 113 -2.97 -6.09 -0.22
CA SER A 113 -3.82 -7.27 -0.35
C SER A 113 -5.10 -7.00 -1.15
N HIS A 114 -5.59 -5.74 -1.17
CA HIS A 114 -6.73 -5.33 -1.98
C HIS A 114 -6.49 -5.58 -3.48
N TYR A 115 -5.24 -5.43 -3.94
CA TYR A 115 -4.88 -5.69 -5.34
C TYR A 115 -4.96 -7.16 -5.71
N LEU A 116 -4.74 -8.07 -4.76
CA LEU A 116 -4.91 -9.50 -4.99
C LEU A 116 -6.38 -9.84 -5.24
N GLU A 117 -7.31 -9.23 -4.48
CA GLU A 117 -8.73 -9.44 -4.66
C GLU A 117 -9.26 -8.79 -5.94
N TRP A 118 -8.86 -7.53 -6.22
CA TRP A 118 -9.24 -6.86 -7.47
C TRP A 118 -8.69 -7.60 -8.70
N LYS A 119 -7.48 -8.14 -8.61
CA LYS A 119 -6.89 -8.96 -9.67
C LYS A 119 -7.64 -10.27 -9.87
N LYS A 120 -7.96 -10.99 -8.79
CA LYS A 120 -8.76 -12.21 -8.80
C LYS A 120 -10.13 -11.99 -9.40
N SER A 121 -10.75 -10.84 -9.17
CA SER A 121 -12.03 -10.41 -9.71
C SER A 121 -11.96 -9.89 -11.15
N ASP A 122 -10.78 -9.87 -11.78
CA ASP A 122 -10.52 -9.32 -13.11
C ASP A 122 -10.92 -7.84 -13.26
N TRP A 123 -10.81 -7.06 -12.19
CA TRP A 123 -11.16 -5.63 -12.19
C TRP A 123 -10.01 -4.71 -12.59
N LEU A 124 -8.77 -5.21 -12.60
CA LEU A 124 -7.60 -4.41 -12.94
C LEU A 124 -7.24 -4.49 -14.42
N GLN A 125 -6.85 -3.36 -14.98
CA GLN A 125 -6.33 -3.24 -16.34
C GLN A 125 -4.82 -3.33 -16.34
N PRO A 126 -4.20 -4.34 -16.98
CA PRO A 126 -2.75 -4.35 -17.15
C PRO A 126 -2.27 -3.12 -17.92
N TYR A 127 -1.36 -2.37 -17.30
CA TYR A 127 -0.72 -1.21 -17.89
C TYR A 127 0.63 -0.94 -17.21
N VAL A 128 1.70 -0.94 -17.97
CA VAL A 128 3.05 -0.70 -17.48
C VAL A 128 3.55 0.63 -18.04
N PRO A 129 3.62 1.70 -17.23
CA PRO A 129 4.31 2.92 -17.61
C PRO A 129 5.78 2.64 -17.96
N GLU A 130 6.34 3.33 -18.96
CA GLU A 130 7.74 3.18 -19.37
C GLU A 130 8.71 3.44 -18.19
N GLU A 131 8.42 4.44 -17.34
CA GLU A 131 9.20 4.76 -16.15
C GLU A 131 9.24 3.59 -15.16
N VAL A 132 8.12 2.89 -14.97
CA VAL A 132 8.04 1.70 -14.10
C VAL A 132 8.96 0.61 -14.61
N ALA A 133 8.89 0.30 -15.91
CA ALA A 133 9.71 -0.75 -16.51
C ALA A 133 11.22 -0.44 -16.48
N LYS A 134 11.60 0.84 -16.55
CA LYS A 134 13.01 1.26 -16.62
C LYS A 134 13.65 1.45 -15.25
N TYR A 135 12.89 1.93 -14.26
CA TYR A 135 13.48 2.50 -13.06
C TYR A 135 12.95 1.93 -11.74
N PHE A 136 11.93 1.06 -11.76
CA PHE A 136 11.45 0.41 -10.54
C PHE A 136 12.01 -1.01 -10.43
N PRO A 137 12.37 -1.46 -9.23
CA PRO A 137 12.79 -2.84 -9.02
C PRO A 137 11.62 -3.81 -9.24
N ALA A 138 11.93 -5.00 -9.74
CA ALA A 138 10.92 -5.98 -10.15
C ALA A 138 10.00 -6.44 -9.01
N ASP A 139 10.49 -6.44 -7.75
CA ASP A 139 9.68 -6.78 -6.57
C ASP A 139 8.67 -5.69 -6.18
N GLN A 140 8.69 -4.54 -6.85
CA GLN A 140 7.74 -3.46 -6.68
C GLN A 140 6.73 -3.34 -7.83
N VAL A 141 6.73 -4.29 -8.75
CA VAL A 141 5.86 -4.33 -9.93
C VAL A 141 5.14 -5.67 -9.98
N ASP A 142 3.83 -5.64 -10.17
CA ASP A 142 3.09 -6.88 -10.37
C ASP A 142 3.53 -7.60 -11.66
N PRO A 143 3.79 -8.92 -11.61
CA PRO A 143 4.28 -9.66 -12.79
C PRO A 143 3.37 -9.61 -14.01
N ASP A 144 2.07 -9.41 -13.82
CA ASP A 144 1.07 -9.28 -14.91
C ASP A 144 0.86 -7.80 -15.31
N GLY A 145 1.58 -6.85 -14.68
CA GLY A 145 1.54 -5.43 -15.00
C GLY A 145 0.25 -4.71 -14.58
N THR A 146 -0.51 -5.26 -13.63
CA THR A 146 -1.78 -4.65 -13.19
C THR A 146 -1.59 -3.48 -12.23
N HIS A 147 -0.46 -3.46 -11.50
CA HIS A 147 -0.13 -2.40 -10.55
C HIS A 147 1.37 -2.33 -10.29
N ALA A 148 1.81 -1.21 -9.70
CA ALA A 148 3.15 -1.04 -9.18
C ALA A 148 3.11 -0.20 -7.89
N THR A 149 4.14 -0.29 -7.05
CA THR A 149 4.26 0.49 -5.83
C THR A 149 4.55 1.95 -6.14
N SER A 150 3.60 2.85 -5.86
CA SER A 150 3.70 4.28 -6.17
C SER A 150 4.49 5.07 -5.13
N CYS A 151 4.49 4.65 -3.88
CA CYS A 151 5.30 5.20 -2.80
C CYS A 151 5.32 4.23 -1.61
N ALA A 152 6.15 4.54 -0.62
CA ALA A 152 6.24 3.77 0.61
C ALA A 152 6.54 4.67 1.82
N TRP A 153 6.43 4.11 3.02
CA TRP A 153 6.87 4.68 4.29
C TRP A 153 7.03 3.59 5.35
N MET A 154 7.47 4.00 6.54
CA MET A 154 7.60 3.09 7.67
C MET A 154 6.56 3.45 8.75
N GLU A 155 5.96 2.43 9.37
CA GLU A 155 5.23 2.62 10.63
C GLU A 155 6.22 2.55 11.79
N VAL A 156 6.33 3.64 12.55
CA VAL A 156 7.42 3.86 13.51
C VAL A 156 6.92 4.24 14.89
N ILE A 157 7.78 4.16 15.88
CA ILE A 157 7.58 4.80 17.18
C ILE A 157 7.88 6.30 17.02
N GLY A 158 7.11 7.13 17.73
CA GLY A 158 7.36 8.55 17.81
C GLY A 158 7.10 9.06 19.23
N TYR A 159 7.69 10.19 19.57
CA TYR A 159 7.44 10.82 20.84
C TYR A 159 7.44 12.35 20.77
N ASN A 160 6.79 12.99 21.73
CA ASN A 160 6.83 14.43 21.91
C ASN A 160 8.04 14.82 22.79
N THR A 161 8.94 15.65 22.26
CA THR A 161 10.21 16.03 22.94
C THR A 161 10.02 16.98 24.12
N ASP A 162 8.87 17.66 24.25
CA ASP A 162 8.53 18.46 25.43
C ASP A 162 8.05 17.59 26.60
N LEU A 163 7.58 16.36 26.32
CA LEU A 163 7.02 15.45 27.31
C LEU A 163 7.98 14.30 27.67
N VAL A 164 8.88 13.94 26.76
CA VAL A 164 9.81 12.82 26.91
C VAL A 164 11.21 13.28 26.53
N LYS A 165 12.14 13.16 27.46
CA LYS A 165 13.54 13.44 27.20
C LYS A 165 14.14 12.38 26.29
N ARG A 166 15.12 12.76 25.47
CA ARG A 166 15.76 11.87 24.51
C ARG A 166 16.37 10.61 25.13
N GLU A 167 16.97 10.74 26.32
CA GLU A 167 17.55 9.65 27.08
C GLU A 167 16.52 8.63 27.58
N ASP A 168 15.29 9.09 27.85
CA ASP A 168 14.17 8.28 28.35
C ASP A 168 13.28 7.70 27.24
N ALA A 169 13.46 8.16 25.99
CA ALA A 169 12.63 7.76 24.87
C ALA A 169 12.74 6.25 24.57
N PRO A 170 11.65 5.57 24.19
CA PRO A 170 11.67 4.16 23.80
C PRO A 170 12.53 3.99 22.53
N LYS A 171 13.33 2.93 22.48
CA LYS A 171 14.21 2.57 21.34
C LYS A 171 13.78 1.27 20.67
N SER A 172 12.85 0.58 21.26
CA SER A 172 12.35 -0.73 20.82
C SER A 172 10.85 -0.86 21.10
N TYR A 173 10.20 -1.83 20.45
CA TYR A 173 8.82 -2.17 20.81
C TYR A 173 8.71 -2.71 22.23
N ALA A 174 9.74 -3.41 22.71
CA ALA A 174 9.78 -3.88 24.10
C ALA A 174 9.74 -2.73 25.11
N ASP A 175 10.37 -1.60 24.83
CA ASP A 175 10.38 -0.43 25.71
C ASP A 175 9.00 0.20 25.88
N LEU A 176 8.08 0.01 24.93
CA LEU A 176 6.68 0.49 25.04
C LEU A 176 5.89 -0.24 26.12
N LEU A 177 6.40 -1.37 26.62
CA LEU A 177 5.76 -2.17 27.65
C LEU A 177 6.13 -1.71 29.08
N ASP A 178 7.05 -0.74 29.22
CA ASP A 178 7.41 -0.17 30.51
C ASP A 178 6.20 0.53 31.14
N ALA A 179 5.95 0.27 32.43
CA ALA A 179 4.80 0.82 33.16
C ALA A 179 4.75 2.36 33.20
N ARG A 180 5.90 3.05 33.02
CA ARG A 180 5.95 4.51 32.92
C ARG A 180 5.16 5.09 31.76
N TRP A 181 4.85 4.26 30.71
CA TRP A 181 4.08 4.67 29.54
C TRP A 181 2.58 4.42 29.67
N GLN A 182 2.11 3.83 30.77
CA GLN A 182 0.70 3.54 30.95
C GLN A 182 -0.15 4.80 30.81
N GLY A 183 -1.14 4.76 29.90
CA GLY A 183 -2.03 5.87 29.55
C GLY A 183 -1.39 6.98 28.72
N LYS A 184 -0.11 6.84 28.31
CA LYS A 184 0.62 7.85 27.53
C LYS A 184 0.85 7.49 26.06
N ILE A 185 0.36 6.33 25.62
CA ILE A 185 0.56 5.80 24.26
C ILE A 185 -0.69 6.03 23.41
N VAL A 186 -0.49 6.33 22.14
CA VAL A 186 -1.51 6.33 21.07
C VAL A 186 -1.13 5.36 19.96
N LYS A 187 -2.13 4.68 19.39
CA LYS A 187 -2.01 3.76 18.26
C LYS A 187 -3.24 3.81 17.38
N ALA A 188 -3.12 3.60 16.08
CA ALA A 188 -4.28 3.48 15.21
C ALA A 188 -4.81 2.04 15.17
N HIS A 189 -6.09 1.91 14.74
CA HIS A 189 -6.81 0.64 14.74
C HIS A 189 -6.74 -0.04 13.35
N PRO A 190 -6.38 -1.34 13.26
CA PRO A 190 -6.21 -2.07 12.00
C PRO A 190 -7.50 -2.22 11.19
N GLY A 191 -8.67 -2.13 11.81
CA GLY A 191 -9.97 -2.22 11.12
C GLY A 191 -10.32 -1.00 10.26
N TYR A 192 -9.57 0.10 10.35
CA TYR A 192 -9.83 1.32 9.58
C TYR A 192 -8.67 1.74 8.67
N SER A 193 -7.47 1.24 8.93
CA SER A 193 -6.25 1.60 8.22
C SER A 193 -5.52 0.36 7.70
N GLY A 194 -5.37 0.24 6.38
CA GLY A 194 -4.62 -0.83 5.75
C GLY A 194 -3.14 -0.82 6.14
N ALA A 195 -2.55 0.36 6.33
CA ALA A 195 -1.18 0.48 6.84
C ALA A 195 -1.04 -0.16 8.24
N ILE A 196 -1.98 0.15 9.13
CA ILE A 196 -1.98 -0.42 10.50
C ILE A 196 -2.34 -1.91 10.50
N LEU A 197 -3.19 -2.37 9.58
CA LEU A 197 -3.43 -3.80 9.40
C LEU A 197 -2.14 -4.53 9.04
N THR A 198 -1.42 -4.04 8.04
CA THR A 198 -0.12 -4.58 7.62
C THR A 198 0.90 -4.52 8.77
N ALA A 199 1.01 -3.38 9.47
CA ALA A 199 1.90 -3.25 10.62
C ALA A 199 1.53 -4.22 11.75
N THR A 200 0.23 -4.36 12.08
CA THR A 200 -0.25 -5.29 13.11
C THR A 200 0.07 -6.74 12.75
N PHE A 201 -0.13 -7.13 11.46
CA PHE A 201 0.26 -8.44 10.97
C PHE A 201 1.74 -8.72 11.21
N VAL A 202 2.61 -7.80 10.80
CA VAL A 202 4.06 -7.93 10.93
C VAL A 202 4.49 -8.02 12.40
N LEU A 203 3.96 -7.14 13.25
CA LEU A 203 4.28 -7.15 14.68
C LEU A 203 3.76 -8.43 15.37
N ALA A 204 2.58 -8.91 15.00
CA ALA A 204 2.04 -10.17 15.52
C ALA A 204 2.87 -11.38 15.07
N ARG A 205 3.39 -11.38 13.83
CA ARG A 205 4.27 -12.43 13.30
C ARG A 205 5.63 -12.45 14.00
N ASP A 206 6.26 -11.27 14.15
CA ASP A 206 7.67 -11.17 14.55
C ASP A 206 7.85 -11.03 16.06
N LEU A 207 6.92 -10.36 16.77
CA LEU A 207 6.94 -10.19 18.23
C LEU A 207 5.94 -11.08 18.96
N GLY A 208 4.98 -11.65 18.23
CA GLY A 208 3.90 -12.47 18.76
C GLY A 208 2.74 -11.67 19.34
N TRP A 209 1.57 -12.30 19.41
CA TRP A 209 0.38 -11.73 20.05
C TRP A 209 0.55 -11.34 21.50
N PRO A 210 1.37 -12.05 22.34
CA PRO A 210 1.63 -11.64 23.71
C PRO A 210 2.21 -10.22 23.83
N TYR A 211 2.95 -9.73 22.81
CA TYR A 211 3.40 -8.33 22.75
C TYR A 211 2.20 -7.37 22.69
N LEU A 212 1.24 -7.61 21.78
CA LEU A 212 0.05 -6.78 21.61
C LEU A 212 -0.87 -6.84 22.85
N GLU A 213 -0.98 -8.00 23.48
CA GLU A 213 -1.72 -8.18 24.74
C GLU A 213 -1.12 -7.34 25.88
N LYS A 214 0.20 -7.33 26.03
CA LYS A 214 0.90 -6.48 27.00
C LYS A 214 0.79 -5.00 26.65
N LEU A 215 0.87 -4.65 25.35
CA LEU A 215 0.70 -3.28 24.88
C LEU A 215 -0.70 -2.75 25.21
N ALA A 216 -1.74 -3.57 25.07
CA ALA A 216 -3.10 -3.18 25.42
C ALA A 216 -3.24 -2.85 26.92
N GLN A 217 -2.49 -3.52 27.80
CA GLN A 217 -2.48 -3.22 29.25
C GLN A 217 -1.93 -1.82 29.57
N GLN A 218 -1.22 -1.19 28.61
CA GLN A 218 -0.76 0.20 28.71
C GLN A 218 -1.88 1.24 28.58
N LYS A 219 -3.16 0.83 28.45
CA LYS A 219 -4.31 1.73 28.24
C LYS A 219 -4.10 2.66 27.04
N VAL A 220 -3.75 2.07 25.91
CA VAL A 220 -3.42 2.78 24.67
C VAL A 220 -4.64 3.51 24.12
N MET A 221 -4.48 4.81 23.81
CA MET A 221 -5.50 5.56 23.06
C MET A 221 -5.61 5.01 21.65
N GLN A 222 -6.84 4.68 21.22
CA GLN A 222 -7.10 4.22 19.86
C GLN A 222 -7.59 5.37 18.99
N VAL A 223 -7.07 5.43 17.75
CA VAL A 223 -7.50 6.36 16.70
C VAL A 223 -7.75 5.60 15.40
N GLN A 224 -8.41 6.21 14.42
CA GLN A 224 -8.81 5.49 13.20
C GLN A 224 -7.71 5.45 12.12
N SER A 225 -7.08 6.57 11.85
CA SER A 225 -6.10 6.70 10.76
C SER A 225 -4.66 6.59 11.28
N ALA A 226 -3.77 5.97 10.51
CA ALA A 226 -2.32 5.98 10.78
C ALA A 226 -1.72 7.41 10.80
N ALA A 227 -2.39 8.39 10.20
CA ALA A 227 -2.01 9.80 10.22
C ALA A 227 -2.42 10.54 11.52
N ASP A 228 -3.20 9.93 12.41
CA ASP A 228 -3.67 10.59 13.63
C ASP A 228 -2.69 10.51 14.81
N PRO A 229 -1.95 9.40 15.04
CA PRO A 229 -1.01 9.33 16.15
C PRO A 229 0.03 10.46 16.16
N PRO A 230 0.67 10.86 15.03
CA PRO A 230 1.58 12.02 15.00
C PRO A 230 0.91 13.32 15.48
N LYS A 231 -0.36 13.55 15.13
CA LYS A 231 -1.12 14.73 15.58
C LYS A 231 -1.40 14.69 17.09
N LYS A 232 -1.71 13.50 17.62
CA LYS A 232 -1.99 13.33 19.06
C LYS A 232 -0.77 13.58 19.93
N ILE A 233 0.40 13.11 19.50
CA ILE A 233 1.65 13.41 20.22
C ILE A 233 2.06 14.88 20.07
N LEU A 234 1.90 15.48 18.88
CA LEU A 234 2.16 16.91 18.65
C LEU A 234 1.33 17.80 19.60
N LEU A 235 0.05 17.47 19.79
CA LEU A 235 -0.86 18.19 20.69
C LEU A 235 -0.62 17.89 22.18
N GLY A 236 0.28 16.96 22.51
CA GLY A 236 0.53 16.55 23.90
C GLY A 236 -0.58 15.71 24.52
N GLU A 237 -1.59 15.25 23.73
CA GLU A 237 -2.64 14.38 24.24
C GLU A 237 -2.08 13.01 24.66
N ARG A 238 -1.02 12.56 24.03
CA ARG A 238 -0.18 11.41 24.40
C ARG A 238 1.27 11.76 24.21
N ALA A 239 2.12 11.12 24.99
CA ALA A 239 3.57 11.36 24.93
C ALA A 239 4.26 10.51 23.85
N ILE A 240 3.72 9.31 23.59
CA ILE A 240 4.31 8.29 22.72
C ILE A 240 3.27 7.85 21.67
N MET A 241 3.75 7.65 20.46
CA MET A 241 3.07 6.96 19.36
C MET A 241 3.70 5.57 19.22
N ALA A 242 2.90 4.50 19.33
CA ALA A 242 3.40 3.13 19.23
C ALA A 242 3.64 2.68 17.78
N ASP A 243 2.80 3.16 16.88
CA ASP A 243 2.95 3.06 15.42
C ASP A 243 2.22 4.25 14.76
N GLY A 244 2.74 4.65 13.63
CA GLY A 244 2.23 5.73 12.80
C GLY A 244 3.27 6.10 11.75
N ASN A 245 2.85 6.86 10.76
CA ASN A 245 3.66 7.14 9.58
C ASN A 245 4.91 7.98 9.92
N ASP A 246 6.09 7.51 9.53
CA ASP A 246 7.36 8.22 9.73
C ASP A 246 7.38 9.58 8.99
N TYR A 247 6.84 9.64 7.78
CA TYR A 247 6.83 10.87 6.99
C TYR A 247 6.11 12.05 7.68
N ASN A 248 5.06 11.78 8.45
CA ASN A 248 4.36 12.82 9.20
C ASN A 248 5.22 13.41 10.32
N LEU A 249 5.95 12.55 11.05
CA LEU A 249 6.88 13.02 12.08
C LEU A 249 8.04 13.78 11.48
N VAL A 250 8.58 13.31 10.36
CA VAL A 250 9.67 13.97 9.65
C VAL A 250 9.25 15.37 9.21
N LEU A 251 8.08 15.52 8.59
CA LEU A 251 7.56 16.82 8.17
C LEU A 251 7.33 17.77 9.36
N LEU A 252 6.83 17.24 10.48
CA LEU A 252 6.66 18.04 11.70
C LEU A 252 8.00 18.46 12.28
N LYS A 253 8.99 17.57 12.31
CA LYS A 253 10.35 17.86 12.76
C LYS A 253 11.03 18.91 11.87
N ASP A 254 10.92 18.81 10.54
CA ASP A 254 11.44 19.80 9.59
C ASP A 254 10.82 21.20 9.83
N GLN A 255 9.60 21.25 10.38
CA GLN A 255 8.92 22.50 10.77
C GLN A 255 9.31 22.97 12.19
N GLY A 256 10.28 22.32 12.84
CA GLY A 256 10.70 22.67 14.22
C GLY A 256 9.68 22.30 15.29
N LYS A 257 8.76 21.37 15.02
CA LYS A 257 7.78 20.90 16.01
C LYS A 257 8.42 19.94 17.01
N PRO A 258 7.93 19.87 18.26
CA PRO A 258 8.51 19.08 19.33
C PRO A 258 8.17 17.58 19.20
N VAL A 259 8.57 16.96 18.11
CA VAL A 259 8.39 15.53 17.88
C VAL A 259 9.68 14.88 17.37
N GLU A 260 9.87 13.61 17.67
CA GLU A 260 11.03 12.84 17.19
C GLU A 260 10.58 11.46 16.67
N VAL A 261 11.31 10.99 15.66
CA VAL A 261 11.12 9.68 15.01
C VAL A 261 12.03 8.66 15.65
N VAL A 262 11.51 7.49 15.97
CA VAL A 262 12.30 6.35 16.42
C VAL A 262 12.04 5.14 15.54
N TYR A 263 13.05 4.70 14.81
CA TYR A 263 13.05 3.42 14.11
C TYR A 263 13.42 2.32 15.11
N PRO A 264 12.47 1.41 15.45
CA PRO A 264 12.69 0.43 16.52
C PRO A 264 13.86 -0.52 16.22
N ALA A 265 14.57 -0.97 17.24
CA ALA A 265 15.70 -1.88 17.11
C ALA A 265 15.34 -3.22 16.44
N GLU A 266 14.10 -3.69 16.64
CA GLU A 266 13.57 -4.90 16.01
C GLU A 266 13.33 -4.70 14.50
N GLY A 267 13.26 -3.47 14.03
CA GLY A 267 12.88 -3.04 12.69
C GLY A 267 11.49 -2.42 12.67
N ALA A 268 11.17 -1.68 11.61
CA ALA A 268 9.87 -1.03 11.44
C ALA A 268 9.10 -1.64 10.26
N PRO A 269 7.75 -1.80 10.37
CA PRO A 269 6.92 -2.25 9.26
C PRO A 269 7.04 -1.33 8.05
N LEU A 270 7.38 -1.91 6.90
CA LEU A 270 7.37 -1.21 5.62
C LEU A 270 5.96 -1.25 5.04
N ILE A 271 5.40 -0.10 4.76
CA ILE A 271 4.13 0.06 4.07
C ILE A 271 4.40 0.46 2.62
N ILE A 272 3.93 -0.36 1.70
CA ILE A 272 3.95 -0.06 0.26
C ILE A 272 2.55 0.34 -0.20
N VAL A 273 2.48 1.26 -1.15
CA VAL A 273 1.22 1.79 -1.68
C VAL A 273 1.14 1.52 -3.18
N PRO A 274 0.61 0.38 -3.59
CA PRO A 274 0.39 0.14 -5.02
C PRO A 274 -0.64 1.09 -5.61
N SER A 275 -0.50 1.35 -6.91
CA SER A 275 -1.44 2.09 -7.76
C SER A 275 -1.70 1.32 -9.04
N GLY A 276 -2.95 1.30 -9.51
CA GLY A 276 -3.36 0.60 -10.72
C GLY A 276 -4.61 1.19 -11.36
N ILE A 277 -4.84 0.84 -12.61
CA ILE A 277 -5.98 1.27 -13.43
C ILE A 277 -7.07 0.20 -13.36
N PHE A 278 -8.33 0.61 -13.29
CA PHE A 278 -9.46 -0.32 -13.35
C PHE A 278 -9.84 -0.64 -14.80
N ARG A 279 -10.19 -1.89 -15.07
CA ARG A 279 -10.53 -2.39 -16.41
C ARG A 279 -11.75 -1.67 -17.03
N GLY A 280 -12.73 -1.37 -16.20
CA GLY A 280 -13.92 -0.62 -16.59
C GLY A 280 -13.78 0.90 -16.47
N ALA A 281 -12.54 1.44 -16.39
CA ALA A 281 -12.30 2.87 -16.24
C ALA A 281 -13.12 3.71 -17.25
N PRO A 282 -13.94 4.65 -16.79
CA PRO A 282 -14.73 5.52 -17.70
C PRO A 282 -13.85 6.39 -18.60
N ASN A 283 -12.63 6.70 -18.16
CA ASN A 283 -11.68 7.57 -18.84
C ASN A 283 -10.32 6.88 -19.02
N PRO A 284 -10.24 5.82 -19.87
CA PRO A 284 -9.09 4.91 -19.89
C PRO A 284 -7.78 5.57 -20.36
N ASN A 285 -7.84 6.59 -21.24
CA ASN A 285 -6.66 7.28 -21.70
C ASN A 285 -6.15 8.30 -20.65
N ALA A 286 -7.06 9.00 -19.99
CA ALA A 286 -6.73 9.87 -18.87
C ALA A 286 -6.18 9.07 -17.69
N ALA A 287 -6.71 7.86 -17.41
CA ALA A 287 -6.19 6.94 -16.43
C ALA A 287 -4.75 6.51 -16.72
N ARG A 288 -4.45 6.13 -17.97
CA ARG A 288 -3.08 5.76 -18.41
C ARG A 288 -2.13 6.93 -18.31
N LEU A 289 -2.55 8.12 -18.73
CA LEU A 289 -1.75 9.34 -18.63
C LEU A 289 -1.48 9.70 -17.18
N PHE A 290 -2.50 9.64 -16.31
CA PHE A 290 -2.35 9.89 -14.87
C PHE A 290 -1.45 8.86 -14.19
N GLN A 291 -1.58 7.58 -14.52
CA GLN A 291 -0.71 6.53 -13.99
C GLN A 291 0.75 6.75 -14.42
N SER A 292 1.01 7.08 -15.69
CA SER A 292 2.36 7.40 -16.17
C SER A 292 2.93 8.65 -15.49
N PHE A 293 2.12 9.70 -15.27
CA PHE A 293 2.51 10.88 -14.52
C PHE A 293 2.85 10.54 -13.06
N PHE A 294 2.05 9.72 -12.40
CA PHE A 294 2.25 9.33 -10.99
C PHE A 294 3.61 8.64 -10.79
N PHE A 295 4.04 7.81 -11.74
CA PHE A 295 5.31 7.10 -11.69
C PHE A 295 6.49 7.85 -12.32
N SER A 296 6.30 9.06 -12.86
CA SER A 296 7.41 9.85 -13.43
C SER A 296 8.40 10.28 -12.37
N ALA A 297 9.70 10.37 -12.72
CA ALA A 297 10.76 10.82 -11.81
C ALA A 297 10.42 12.16 -11.15
N GLU A 298 9.83 13.11 -11.89
CA GLU A 298 9.41 14.42 -11.38
C GLU A 298 8.36 14.30 -10.27
N THR A 299 7.33 13.50 -10.50
CA THR A 299 6.25 13.29 -9.51
C THR A 299 6.75 12.51 -8.30
N GLN A 300 7.56 11.48 -8.51
CA GLN A 300 8.16 10.71 -7.45
C GLN A 300 9.11 11.56 -6.59
N GLN A 301 9.90 12.45 -7.20
CA GLN A 301 10.73 13.40 -6.45
C GLN A 301 9.89 14.39 -5.65
N MET A 302 8.78 14.90 -6.22
CA MET A 302 7.83 15.75 -5.49
C MET A 302 7.26 15.05 -4.25
N LEU A 303 6.91 13.76 -4.34
CA LEU A 303 6.42 12.99 -3.18
C LEU A 303 7.46 12.90 -2.07
N VAL A 304 8.72 12.73 -2.42
CA VAL A 304 9.84 12.70 -1.45
C VAL A 304 10.07 14.08 -0.86
N ASP A 305 10.22 15.12 -1.68
CA ASP A 305 10.63 16.45 -1.24
C ASP A 305 9.54 17.15 -0.40
N VAL A 306 8.28 17.02 -0.82
CA VAL A 306 7.15 17.76 -0.22
C VAL A 306 6.48 16.96 0.89
N PHE A 307 6.35 15.64 0.72
CA PHE A 307 5.57 14.79 1.63
C PHE A 307 6.43 13.79 2.40
N ALA A 308 7.74 13.80 2.21
CA ALA A 308 8.66 12.87 2.87
C ALA A 308 8.31 11.39 2.64
N HIS A 309 7.55 11.07 1.59
CA HIS A 309 7.32 9.69 1.18
C HIS A 309 8.61 9.08 0.64
N ARG A 310 8.67 7.76 0.58
CA ARG A 310 9.78 7.04 -0.01
C ARG A 310 9.41 6.56 -1.40
N SER A 311 10.36 6.61 -2.32
CA SER A 311 10.21 6.16 -3.69
C SER A 311 11.14 4.99 -3.98
N PHE A 312 10.68 4.07 -4.84
CA PHE A 312 11.53 3.02 -5.41
C PHE A 312 12.09 3.38 -6.79
N HIS A 313 11.80 4.58 -7.28
CA HIS A 313 12.30 5.03 -8.58
C HIS A 313 13.80 5.32 -8.51
N ALA A 314 14.61 4.62 -9.33
CA ALA A 314 16.07 4.64 -9.25
C ALA A 314 16.73 6.03 -9.47
N GLN A 315 16.03 6.97 -10.10
CA GLN A 315 16.51 8.34 -10.32
C GLN A 315 16.11 9.33 -9.23
N VAL A 316 15.25 8.91 -8.28
CA VAL A 316 14.76 9.78 -7.19
C VAL A 316 15.75 9.74 -6.03
N ARG A 317 16.02 10.91 -5.47
CA ARG A 317 16.91 11.06 -4.31
C ARG A 317 16.10 11.17 -3.04
N GLU A 318 16.56 10.51 -2.00
CA GLU A 318 16.00 10.69 -0.65
C GLU A 318 16.14 12.14 -0.20
N LYS A 319 15.22 12.60 0.62
CA LYS A 319 15.30 13.93 1.24
C LYS A 319 16.49 13.98 2.20
N GLY A 320 17.31 15.03 2.12
CA GLY A 320 18.70 15.09 2.60
C GLY A 320 18.99 14.64 4.03
N GLU A 321 18.07 14.82 4.99
CA GLU A 321 18.26 14.40 6.40
C GLU A 321 17.57 13.09 6.75
N HIS A 322 16.87 12.48 5.80
CA HIS A 322 16.19 11.20 6.03
C HIS A 322 17.17 10.05 5.98
N ILE A 323 17.04 9.11 6.90
CA ILE A 323 17.78 7.85 6.82
C ILE A 323 17.34 7.14 5.55
N PRO A 324 18.25 6.84 4.61
CA PRO A 324 17.92 6.11 3.39
C PRO A 324 17.22 4.79 3.70
N LEU A 325 16.22 4.41 2.88
CA LEU A 325 15.45 3.18 3.08
C LEU A 325 16.36 1.94 3.15
N ALA A 326 17.44 1.92 2.37
CA ALA A 326 18.44 0.85 2.38
C ALA A 326 19.18 0.69 3.73
N ASN A 327 19.21 1.73 4.56
CA ASN A 327 19.88 1.72 5.88
C ASN A 327 18.90 1.42 7.03
N LEU A 328 17.62 1.21 6.73
CA LEU A 328 16.60 0.89 7.72
C LEU A 328 16.35 -0.61 7.80
N LYS A 329 16.18 -1.12 9.01
CA LYS A 329 15.72 -2.49 9.22
C LYS A 329 14.21 -2.55 8.96
N MET A 330 13.84 -3.05 7.79
CA MET A 330 12.46 -3.13 7.34
C MET A 330 11.83 -4.47 7.68
N LEU A 331 10.66 -4.45 8.29
CA LEU A 331 9.82 -5.61 8.47
C LEU A 331 8.80 -5.65 7.30
N LYS A 332 9.05 -6.52 6.33
CA LYS A 332 8.20 -6.65 5.13
C LYS A 332 7.06 -7.64 5.38
N ALA A 333 5.88 -7.31 4.86
CA ALA A 333 4.72 -8.20 4.84
C ALA A 333 4.59 -8.89 3.48
N ASP A 334 4.06 -10.09 3.49
CA ASP A 334 3.53 -10.74 2.29
C ASP A 334 2.05 -10.37 2.15
N PRO A 335 1.62 -9.68 1.07
CA PRO A 335 0.23 -9.28 0.88
C PRO A 335 -0.77 -10.44 0.93
N ALA A 336 -0.41 -11.63 0.42
CA ALA A 336 -1.28 -12.79 0.46
C ALA A 336 -1.49 -13.31 1.89
N ALA A 337 -0.44 -13.29 2.70
CA ALA A 337 -0.54 -13.67 4.11
C ALA A 337 -1.33 -12.63 4.93
N VAL A 338 -1.19 -11.33 4.62
CA VAL A 338 -2.04 -10.27 5.23
C VAL A 338 -3.49 -10.49 4.88
N GLN A 339 -3.81 -10.73 3.60
CA GLN A 339 -5.18 -11.01 3.14
C GLN A 339 -5.79 -12.22 3.87
N ALA A 340 -5.06 -13.33 3.92
CA ALA A 340 -5.53 -14.57 4.55
C ALA A 340 -5.85 -14.43 6.05
N GLN A 341 -5.20 -13.48 6.74
CA GLN A 341 -5.35 -13.28 8.18
C GLN A 341 -6.07 -11.99 8.56
N SER A 342 -6.50 -11.18 7.60
CA SER A 342 -7.06 -9.83 7.81
C SER A 342 -8.20 -9.82 8.83
N GLU A 343 -9.21 -10.66 8.66
CA GLU A 343 -10.38 -10.71 9.56
C GLU A 343 -10.02 -11.25 10.96
N GLU A 344 -9.14 -12.23 11.04
CA GLU A 344 -8.65 -12.74 12.32
C GLU A 344 -7.89 -11.67 13.08
N ILE A 345 -7.01 -10.92 12.40
CA ILE A 345 -6.24 -9.82 13.00
C ILE A 345 -7.18 -8.74 13.55
N LYS A 346 -8.16 -8.29 12.76
CA LYS A 346 -9.14 -7.28 13.15
C LYS A 346 -9.93 -7.73 14.37
N ALA A 347 -10.46 -8.95 14.35
CA ALA A 347 -11.26 -9.51 15.44
C ALA A 347 -10.41 -9.69 16.72
N ARG A 348 -9.22 -10.24 16.61
CA ARG A 348 -8.32 -10.46 17.73
C ARG A 348 -7.84 -9.14 18.34
N TYR A 349 -7.47 -8.19 17.49
CA TYR A 349 -7.08 -6.85 17.93
C TYR A 349 -8.20 -6.16 18.73
N THR A 350 -9.43 -6.12 18.16
CA THR A 350 -10.62 -5.58 18.82
C THR A 350 -10.82 -6.20 20.20
N LYS A 351 -10.72 -7.53 20.31
CA LYS A 351 -10.85 -8.24 21.60
C LYS A 351 -9.75 -7.86 22.60
N ILE A 352 -8.50 -7.76 22.15
CA ILE A 352 -7.35 -7.46 23.02
C ILE A 352 -7.40 -6.01 23.54
N PHE A 353 -7.69 -5.05 22.67
CA PHE A 353 -7.73 -3.64 23.04
C PHE A 353 -9.10 -3.16 23.58
N GLY A 354 -10.15 -3.97 23.49
CA GLY A 354 -11.49 -3.65 24.00
C GLY A 354 -12.20 -2.55 23.20
N VAL A 355 -12.02 -2.50 21.85
CA VAL A 355 -12.48 -1.42 20.96
C VAL A 355 -13.26 -1.94 19.77
#